data_0f62b34502eff7ce22376a1f3ad59ec2
#
_entry.id   0f62b34502eff7ce22376a1f3ad59ec2
#
_cell.length_a   1.000
_cell.length_b   1.000
_cell.length_c   1.000
_cell.angle_alpha   90.00
_cell.angle_beta   90.00
_cell.angle_gamma   90.00
#
_symmetry.space_group_name_H-M   'P 1'
#
loop_
_entity.id
_entity.type
_entity.pdbx_description
1 polymer ?
#
loop_
_entity_poly.entity_id
_entity_poly.type
_entity_poly.pdbx_seq_one_letter_code
_entity_poly.pdbx_strand_id
1 'polypeptide(L)'
;MARFGGIFLKTFLLTLLAVRPGASQSTAPESPKKPATGASAATKGKTASAEKSEAKSAKGEKAAEAAVSSAPLTPEVAHRVTTEIRAHYNVPAQVTISLSAPKPSATAGYDELVVTFAGGKTNTQHDFLISADRKTLAHVEKMDISQDLMSRIDVKGRPVKGNPSAKVTIVNFDDFQCPFCSRMHSTLFDNVFKDYADKIKVIYKDYPLVEIHPWAMHAAIDGNCLGEQNAPAYWDFADYIHANQKLMAGKSKTDAFQNIDNLAKEQAQKHQLDADKLQACMQKQDESAVRASMTEGDKLGVDSTPTLFINGERFTGAVPESELRAALDRALAESGQQAPANAKN
;
A
#
# COMPACT_ATOMS: atom_id res chain seq x y z
N MET A 1 24.27 -21.72 14.06
CA MET A 1 23.40 -22.16 12.95
C MET A 1 22.45 -21.01 12.65
N ALA A 2 22.82 -20.15 11.74
CA ALA A 2 22.09 -18.92 11.42
C ALA A 2 21.07 -19.23 10.30
N ARG A 3 19.79 -19.10 10.60
CA ARG A 3 18.71 -19.09 9.60
C ARG A 3 18.52 -17.65 9.16
N PHE A 4 19.01 -17.31 7.99
CA PHE A 4 18.69 -16.05 7.33
C PHE A 4 17.28 -16.18 6.70
N GLY A 5 16.41 -15.25 7.09
CA GLY A 5 15.07 -15.09 6.56
C GLY A 5 15.09 -14.68 5.09
N GLY A 6 14.16 -15.24 4.32
CA GLY A 6 14.03 -14.97 2.90
C GLY A 6 13.58 -13.54 2.63
N ILE A 7 14.36 -12.86 1.83
CA ILE A 7 14.00 -11.58 1.23
C ILE A 7 13.04 -11.92 0.07
N PHE A 8 11.78 -11.57 0.24
CA PHE A 8 10.79 -11.65 -0.83
C PHE A 8 11.10 -10.56 -1.86
N LEU A 9 11.49 -11.00 -3.06
CA LEU A 9 11.56 -10.15 -4.24
C LEU A 9 10.13 -9.89 -4.72
N LYS A 10 9.41 -9.03 -4.01
CA LYS A 10 8.13 -8.50 -4.48
C LYS A 10 8.40 -7.15 -5.11
N THR A 11 8.09 -7.07 -6.38
CA THR A 11 7.92 -5.84 -7.16
C THR A 11 9.15 -4.93 -7.28
N PHE A 12 10.03 -5.24 -8.22
CA PHE A 12 10.98 -4.27 -8.75
C PHE A 12 10.22 -3.26 -9.62
N LEU A 13 9.62 -2.24 -9.00
CA LEU A 13 9.25 -1.02 -9.68
C LEU A 13 10.31 0.03 -9.35
N LEU A 14 11.47 -0.09 -9.97
CA LEU A 14 12.51 0.92 -9.89
C LEU A 14 12.23 1.96 -10.99
N THR A 15 11.48 3.00 -10.65
CA THR A 15 11.41 4.22 -11.47
C THR A 15 12.75 4.95 -11.36
N LEU A 16 13.66 4.66 -12.27
CA LEU A 16 14.84 5.49 -12.49
C LEU A 16 14.40 6.77 -13.22
N LEU A 17 14.21 7.86 -12.48
CA LEU A 17 14.16 9.20 -13.04
C LEU A 17 15.56 9.57 -13.54
N ALA A 18 15.78 9.45 -14.86
CA ALA A 18 16.93 10.04 -15.53
C ALA A 18 16.76 11.56 -15.54
N VAL A 19 17.53 12.26 -14.73
CA VAL A 19 17.73 13.70 -14.80
C VAL A 19 18.50 14.00 -16.07
N ARG A 20 17.87 14.70 -17.04
CA ARG A 20 18.57 15.42 -18.11
C ARG A 20 18.64 16.88 -17.75
N PRO A 21 19.83 17.54 -17.78
CA PRO A 21 19.93 18.99 -17.71
C PRO A 21 19.84 19.58 -19.13
N GLY A 22 19.05 20.59 -19.30
CA GLY A 22 19.02 21.33 -20.55
C GLY A 22 18.02 22.48 -20.52
N ALA A 23 18.56 23.66 -20.49
CA ALA A 23 17.93 24.97 -20.34
C ALA A 23 17.07 25.36 -21.54
N SER A 24 16.23 26.35 -21.28
CA SER A 24 15.91 27.53 -22.08
C SER A 24 14.45 27.78 -22.37
N GLN A 25 13.94 28.71 -21.68
CA GLN A 25 13.13 29.94 -22.03
C GLN A 25 11.98 29.83 -23.04
N SER A 26 10.87 30.38 -22.54
CA SER A 26 10.09 31.42 -23.21
C SER A 26 8.80 31.02 -23.92
N THR A 27 7.79 31.77 -23.51
CA THR A 27 6.57 32.28 -24.15
C THR A 27 5.30 31.40 -24.05
N ALA A 28 4.38 31.98 -23.28
CA ALA A 28 2.94 31.70 -23.42
C ALA A 28 2.42 32.32 -24.74
N PRO A 29 1.37 31.75 -25.27
CA PRO A 29 0.25 32.63 -25.65
C PRO A 29 -1.13 32.07 -25.24
N GLU A 30 -1.89 32.96 -24.69
CA GLU A 30 -3.30 33.34 -24.93
C GLU A 30 -4.31 32.27 -25.37
N SER A 31 -5.37 32.20 -24.55
CA SER A 31 -6.67 31.57 -24.85
C SER A 31 -7.41 32.33 -25.98
N PRO A 32 -8.19 31.65 -26.79
CA PRO A 32 -9.31 32.30 -27.46
C PRO A 32 -10.67 31.90 -26.90
N LYS A 33 -11.49 32.89 -26.84
CA LYS A 33 -12.87 33.02 -26.41
C LYS A 33 -13.86 32.09 -27.15
N LYS A 34 -14.87 31.69 -26.40
CA LYS A 34 -16.17 31.15 -26.81
C LYS A 34 -16.95 32.15 -27.69
N PRO A 35 -17.79 31.68 -28.60
CA PRO A 35 -19.06 32.33 -28.81
C PRO A 35 -20.26 31.42 -28.49
N ALA A 36 -21.29 32.13 -28.01
CA ALA A 36 -22.56 31.58 -27.59
C ALA A 36 -23.58 31.65 -28.75
N THR A 37 -24.69 30.97 -28.50
CA THR A 37 -26.05 31.13 -29.01
C THR A 37 -26.52 30.34 -30.23
N GLY A 38 -27.70 29.75 -30.03
CA GLY A 38 -28.59 29.33 -31.06
C GLY A 38 -29.64 28.28 -30.60
N ALA A 39 -30.79 28.77 -30.28
CA ALA A 39 -31.95 28.06 -29.72
C ALA A 39 -32.77 27.25 -30.73
N SER A 40 -33.54 26.31 -30.15
CA SER A 40 -34.94 25.92 -30.53
C SER A 40 -35.17 25.00 -31.73
N ALA A 41 -35.78 23.84 -31.50
CA ALA A 41 -37.21 23.61 -31.77
C ALA A 41 -37.61 22.13 -31.48
N ALA A 42 -38.68 22.03 -30.77
CA ALA A 42 -39.39 20.78 -30.48
C ALA A 42 -40.20 20.29 -31.73
N THR A 43 -40.31 18.97 -31.90
CA THR A 43 -41.47 18.42 -32.56
C THR A 43 -41.87 17.05 -31.96
N LYS A 44 -43.15 16.99 -31.63
CA LYS A 44 -43.92 15.84 -31.14
C LYS A 44 -44.33 14.89 -32.28
N GLY A 45 -44.55 13.63 -31.92
CA GLY A 45 -45.50 12.74 -32.65
C GLY A 45 -44.95 11.32 -32.76
N LYS A 46 -45.53 10.36 -32.27
CA LYS A 46 -46.79 9.68 -32.14
C LYS A 46 -46.57 8.17 -32.37
N THR A 47 -46.89 7.42 -31.38
CA THR A 47 -47.53 6.09 -31.25
C THR A 47 -47.70 5.12 -32.42
N ALA A 48 -47.56 3.83 -32.04
CA ALA A 48 -48.16 2.56 -32.48
C ALA A 48 -47.39 1.82 -33.57
N SER A 49 -47.19 0.52 -33.53
CA SER A 49 -48.06 -0.60 -33.22
C SER A 49 -47.24 -1.90 -33.17
N ALA A 50 -47.69 -2.84 -32.39
CA ALA A 50 -47.17 -4.21 -32.28
C ALA A 50 -47.40 -4.98 -33.59
N GLU A 51 -46.42 -5.76 -33.99
CA GLU A 51 -46.68 -6.93 -34.80
C GLU A 51 -45.76 -8.10 -34.43
N LYS A 52 -46.42 -9.20 -34.23
CA LYS A 52 -46.01 -10.52 -33.81
C LYS A 52 -45.53 -11.25 -35.07
N SER A 53 -44.33 -11.75 -35.10
CA SER A 53 -43.94 -12.77 -36.06
C SER A 53 -43.04 -13.83 -35.45
N GLU A 54 -43.46 -15.00 -35.76
CA GLU A 54 -43.19 -16.35 -35.31
C GLU A 54 -41.73 -16.80 -35.28
N ALA A 55 -41.49 -17.72 -34.37
CA ALA A 55 -40.33 -18.56 -34.22
C ALA A 55 -39.97 -19.30 -35.53
N LYS A 56 -38.72 -19.14 -35.94
CA LYS A 56 -38.04 -20.09 -36.82
C LYS A 56 -36.80 -20.63 -36.14
N SER A 57 -36.95 -21.89 -35.77
CA SER A 57 -35.89 -22.77 -35.29
C SER A 57 -34.63 -22.63 -36.14
N ALA A 58 -33.53 -22.12 -35.53
CA ALA A 58 -32.19 -22.26 -36.07
C ALA A 58 -31.45 -23.27 -35.20
N LYS A 59 -31.20 -24.35 -35.84
CA LYS A 59 -30.36 -25.51 -35.55
C LYS A 59 -29.12 -25.16 -34.74
N GLY A 60 -28.91 -25.92 -33.66
CA GLY A 60 -27.77 -25.78 -32.74
C GLY A 60 -26.42 -25.69 -33.44
N GLU A 61 -25.80 -24.59 -33.23
CA GLU A 61 -24.35 -24.45 -33.41
C GLU A 61 -23.72 -25.01 -32.15
N LYS A 62 -23.27 -26.25 -32.27
CA LYS A 62 -22.45 -26.97 -31.29
C LYS A 62 -21.23 -26.12 -31.11
N ALA A 63 -21.14 -25.34 -30.00
CA ALA A 63 -19.91 -24.76 -29.55
C ALA A 63 -18.87 -25.89 -29.48
N ALA A 64 -17.92 -25.85 -30.38
CA ALA A 64 -16.78 -26.74 -30.33
C ALA A 64 -16.05 -26.42 -29.01
N GLU A 65 -16.20 -27.32 -28.06
CA GLU A 65 -15.37 -27.44 -26.88
C GLU A 65 -13.97 -27.63 -27.40
N ALA A 66 -13.22 -26.52 -27.53
CA ALA A 66 -11.83 -26.55 -27.94
C ALA A 66 -11.10 -27.40 -26.90
N ALA A 67 -10.71 -28.60 -27.33
CA ALA A 67 -9.92 -29.52 -26.55
C ALA A 67 -8.70 -28.76 -26.02
N VAL A 68 -8.64 -28.55 -24.73
CA VAL A 68 -7.55 -27.90 -24.03
C VAL A 68 -6.33 -28.74 -24.31
N SER A 69 -5.39 -28.21 -25.11
CA SER A 69 -4.17 -28.90 -25.49
C SER A 69 -3.14 -28.76 -24.37
N SER A 70 -3.02 -29.75 -23.53
CA SER A 70 -1.93 -29.88 -22.53
C SER A 70 -0.56 -30.17 -23.15
N ALA A 71 -0.40 -29.94 -24.46
CA ALA A 71 0.86 -30.15 -25.15
C ALA A 71 1.93 -29.18 -24.63
N PRO A 72 3.18 -29.61 -24.51
CA PRO A 72 4.29 -28.73 -24.18
C PRO A 72 4.36 -27.52 -25.14
N LEU A 73 4.84 -26.38 -24.63
CA LEU A 73 5.06 -25.20 -25.47
C LEU A 73 6.15 -25.52 -26.52
N THR A 74 5.91 -25.12 -27.75
CA THR A 74 7.00 -25.16 -28.75
C THR A 74 8.13 -24.23 -28.35
N PRO A 75 9.38 -24.49 -28.72
CA PRO A 75 10.52 -23.61 -28.43
C PRO A 75 10.28 -22.15 -28.84
N GLU A 76 9.60 -21.94 -29.96
CA GLU A 76 9.24 -20.60 -30.44
C GLU A 76 8.25 -19.88 -29.53
N VAL A 77 7.20 -20.57 -29.09
CA VAL A 77 6.21 -20.01 -28.13
C VAL A 77 6.87 -19.74 -26.78
N ALA A 78 7.68 -20.67 -26.28
CA ALA A 78 8.41 -20.50 -25.03
C ALA A 78 9.35 -19.29 -25.09
N HIS A 79 10.05 -19.10 -26.21
CA HIS A 79 10.89 -17.93 -26.41
C HIS A 79 10.09 -16.62 -26.42
N ARG A 80 8.95 -16.56 -27.12
CA ARG A 80 8.08 -15.38 -27.11
C ARG A 80 7.59 -15.05 -25.69
N VAL A 81 7.11 -16.06 -24.97
CA VAL A 81 6.63 -15.90 -23.58
C VAL A 81 7.75 -15.36 -22.68
N THR A 82 8.94 -15.95 -22.70
CA THR A 82 10.06 -15.49 -21.86
C THR A 82 10.54 -14.10 -22.23
N THR A 83 10.55 -13.77 -23.52
CA THR A 83 10.95 -12.45 -24.02
C THR A 83 9.96 -11.38 -23.59
N GLU A 84 8.65 -11.64 -23.73
CA GLU A 84 7.60 -10.73 -23.32
C GLU A 84 7.61 -10.48 -21.81
N ILE A 85 7.70 -11.55 -21.01
CA ILE A 85 7.81 -11.45 -19.56
C ILE A 85 9.04 -10.63 -19.17
N ARG A 86 10.19 -10.88 -19.79
CA ARG A 86 11.41 -10.15 -19.51
C ARG A 86 11.30 -8.67 -19.82
N ALA A 87 10.69 -8.34 -20.95
CA ALA A 87 10.48 -6.95 -21.35
C ALA A 87 9.45 -6.24 -20.46
N HIS A 88 8.30 -6.89 -20.21
CA HIS A 88 7.19 -6.29 -19.44
C HIS A 88 7.57 -6.01 -17.99
N TYR A 89 8.29 -6.95 -17.35
CA TYR A 89 8.66 -6.85 -15.93
C TYR A 89 10.08 -6.33 -15.69
N ASN A 90 10.80 -5.87 -16.73
CA ASN A 90 12.20 -5.43 -16.65
C ASN A 90 13.10 -6.45 -15.93
N VAL A 91 12.91 -7.75 -16.22
CA VAL A 91 13.66 -8.82 -15.53
C VAL A 91 15.13 -8.73 -15.84
N PRO A 92 16.02 -8.59 -14.84
CA PRO A 92 17.47 -8.48 -15.05
C PRO A 92 18.05 -9.69 -15.79
N ALA A 93 19.11 -9.46 -16.58
CA ALA A 93 19.72 -10.50 -17.42
C ALA A 93 20.23 -11.73 -16.63
N GLN A 94 20.66 -11.51 -15.37
CA GLN A 94 21.14 -12.57 -14.47
C GLN A 94 20.03 -13.47 -13.91
N VAL A 95 18.76 -13.08 -14.06
CA VAL A 95 17.61 -13.90 -13.63
C VAL A 95 17.23 -14.86 -14.73
N THR A 96 17.22 -16.15 -14.42
CA THR A 96 16.75 -17.19 -15.35
C THR A 96 15.23 -17.31 -15.25
N ILE A 97 14.53 -17.30 -16.38
CA ILE A 97 13.11 -17.56 -16.48
C ILE A 97 12.91 -18.98 -17.01
N SER A 98 12.16 -19.81 -16.27
CA SER A 98 11.76 -21.14 -16.73
C SER A 98 10.23 -21.28 -16.69
N LEU A 99 9.70 -22.03 -17.65
CA LEU A 99 8.27 -22.26 -17.84
C LEU A 99 7.93 -23.72 -17.51
N SER A 100 6.83 -23.93 -16.80
CA SER A 100 6.27 -25.29 -16.64
C SER A 100 5.66 -25.78 -17.96
N ALA A 101 5.33 -27.08 -18.02
CA ALA A 101 4.36 -27.54 -19.01
C ALA A 101 3.00 -26.90 -18.73
N PRO A 102 2.25 -26.47 -19.77
CA PRO A 102 0.88 -25.98 -19.61
C PRO A 102 -0.01 -27.08 -19.03
N LYS A 103 -0.96 -26.69 -18.18
CA LYS A 103 -1.96 -27.57 -17.59
C LYS A 103 -3.36 -27.03 -17.87
N PRO A 104 -4.39 -27.87 -17.98
CA PRO A 104 -5.74 -27.41 -18.12
C PRO A 104 -6.12 -26.42 -17.01
N SER A 105 -6.73 -25.31 -17.40
CA SER A 105 -7.22 -24.28 -16.47
C SER A 105 -8.73 -24.39 -16.29
N ALA A 106 -9.22 -23.93 -15.12
CA ALA A 106 -10.64 -23.69 -14.91
C ALA A 106 -11.20 -22.56 -15.80
N THR A 107 -10.32 -21.72 -16.35
CA THR A 107 -10.70 -20.62 -17.27
C THR A 107 -10.80 -21.15 -18.69
N ALA A 108 -12.00 -21.15 -19.24
CA ALA A 108 -12.24 -21.65 -20.60
C ALA A 108 -11.36 -20.95 -21.64
N GLY A 109 -10.73 -21.73 -22.51
CA GLY A 109 -9.84 -21.22 -23.56
C GLY A 109 -8.43 -20.88 -23.11
N TYR A 110 -8.06 -21.20 -21.87
CA TYR A 110 -6.71 -20.99 -21.33
C TYR A 110 -6.16 -22.25 -20.66
N ASP A 111 -4.84 -22.36 -20.68
CA ASP A 111 -4.06 -23.31 -19.87
C ASP A 111 -3.31 -22.54 -18.76
N GLU A 112 -3.13 -23.19 -17.61
CA GLU A 112 -2.26 -22.70 -16.54
C GLU A 112 -0.79 -22.90 -16.90
N LEU A 113 0.03 -21.89 -16.64
CA LEU A 113 1.46 -21.87 -16.87
C LEU A 113 2.17 -21.30 -15.65
N VAL A 114 3.02 -22.09 -14.99
CA VAL A 114 3.84 -21.57 -13.88
C VAL A 114 5.16 -21.06 -14.46
N VAL A 115 5.45 -19.81 -14.15
CA VAL A 115 6.72 -19.14 -14.52
C VAL A 115 7.59 -19.05 -13.29
N THR A 116 8.79 -19.61 -13.37
CA THR A 116 9.78 -19.56 -12.28
C THR A 116 10.89 -18.59 -12.65
N PHE A 117 11.14 -17.64 -11.74
CA PHE A 117 12.26 -16.72 -11.81
C PHE A 117 13.34 -17.20 -10.85
N ALA A 118 14.50 -17.58 -11.38
CA ALA A 118 15.64 -18.03 -10.60
C ALA A 118 16.76 -16.99 -10.67
N GLY A 119 17.08 -16.38 -9.53
CA GLY A 119 18.16 -15.39 -9.42
C GLY A 119 18.72 -15.35 -8.00
N GLY A 120 20.04 -15.45 -7.87
CA GLY A 120 20.69 -15.48 -6.57
C GLY A 120 20.33 -16.70 -5.72
N LYS A 121 19.90 -16.47 -4.47
CA LYS A 121 19.57 -17.53 -3.50
C LYS A 121 18.09 -17.90 -3.45
N THR A 122 17.24 -17.23 -4.22
CA THR A 122 15.77 -17.39 -4.13
C THR A 122 15.17 -17.65 -5.50
N ASN A 123 14.21 -18.57 -5.54
CA ASN A 123 13.38 -18.81 -6.70
C ASN A 123 11.96 -18.33 -6.36
N THR A 124 11.34 -17.54 -7.25
CA THR A 124 9.94 -17.15 -7.13
C THR A 124 9.13 -17.77 -8.26
N GLN A 125 7.89 -18.13 -7.97
CA GLN A 125 6.95 -18.69 -8.94
C GLN A 125 5.73 -17.79 -9.04
N HIS A 126 5.26 -17.63 -10.28
CA HIS A 126 4.06 -16.84 -10.58
C HIS A 126 3.17 -17.63 -11.53
N ASP A 127 1.86 -17.56 -11.25
CA ASP A 127 0.84 -18.21 -12.05
C ASP A 127 0.48 -17.31 -13.25
N PHE A 128 0.47 -17.91 -14.44
CA PHE A 128 0.02 -17.29 -15.66
C PHE A 128 -1.03 -18.16 -16.34
N LEU A 129 -1.85 -17.54 -17.17
CA LEU A 129 -2.73 -18.23 -18.11
C LEU A 129 -2.24 -17.97 -19.52
N ILE A 130 -2.10 -19.02 -20.32
CA ILE A 130 -1.79 -18.91 -21.74
C ILE A 130 -2.99 -19.36 -22.55
N SER A 131 -3.42 -18.55 -23.53
CA SER A 131 -4.57 -18.91 -24.39
C SER A 131 -4.30 -20.18 -25.20
N ALA A 132 -5.35 -20.91 -25.54
CA ALA A 132 -5.27 -22.14 -26.32
C ALA A 132 -4.60 -21.92 -27.71
N ASP A 133 -4.79 -20.77 -28.31
CA ASP A 133 -4.16 -20.36 -29.57
C ASP A 133 -2.71 -19.83 -29.42
N ARG A 134 -2.19 -19.80 -28.15
CA ARG A 134 -0.82 -19.38 -27.80
C ARG A 134 -0.48 -17.93 -28.19
N LYS A 135 -1.50 -17.04 -28.23
CA LYS A 135 -1.31 -15.63 -28.60
C LYS A 135 -1.44 -14.67 -27.44
N THR A 136 -2.08 -15.08 -26.34
CA THR A 136 -2.33 -14.24 -25.17
C THR A 136 -1.72 -14.88 -23.93
N LEU A 137 -1.02 -14.06 -23.14
CA LEU A 137 -0.51 -14.41 -21.82
C LEU A 137 -1.14 -13.47 -20.79
N ALA A 138 -1.74 -14.01 -19.73
CA ALA A 138 -2.29 -13.25 -18.62
C ALA A 138 -1.59 -13.63 -17.33
N HIS A 139 -1.17 -12.67 -16.53
CA HIS A 139 -0.67 -12.90 -15.18
C HIS A 139 -1.84 -13.06 -14.22
N VAL A 140 -1.81 -14.07 -13.37
CA VAL A 140 -2.86 -14.36 -12.38
C VAL A 140 -2.33 -14.01 -10.99
N GLU A 141 -2.93 -13.01 -10.38
CA GLU A 141 -2.71 -12.69 -8.97
C GLU A 141 -3.93 -13.14 -8.16
N LYS A 142 -3.70 -14.01 -7.18
CA LYS A 142 -4.75 -14.51 -6.28
C LYS A 142 -4.72 -13.68 -5.01
N MET A 143 -5.85 -13.03 -4.71
CA MET A 143 -6.06 -12.32 -3.45
C MET A 143 -6.97 -13.16 -2.56
N ASP A 144 -6.56 -13.38 -1.31
CA ASP A 144 -7.43 -13.99 -0.30
C ASP A 144 -8.40 -12.94 0.24
N ILE A 145 -9.68 -13.11 -0.09
CA ILE A 145 -10.78 -12.25 0.35
C ILE A 145 -11.68 -12.94 1.38
N SER A 146 -11.24 -14.05 1.96
CA SER A 146 -12.02 -14.80 2.98
C SER A 146 -12.16 -14.02 4.30
N GLN A 147 -11.30 -13.05 4.54
CA GLN A 147 -11.30 -12.21 5.73
C GLN A 147 -11.19 -10.74 5.36
N ASP A 148 -11.81 -9.89 6.18
CA ASP A 148 -11.59 -8.44 6.12
C ASP A 148 -10.12 -8.11 6.33
N LEU A 149 -9.57 -7.21 5.54
CA LEU A 149 -8.16 -6.85 5.59
C LEU A 149 -7.77 -6.28 6.96
N MET A 150 -8.65 -5.47 7.57
CA MET A 150 -8.39 -4.91 8.91
C MET A 150 -8.31 -5.99 9.99
N SER A 151 -9.04 -7.11 9.84
CA SER A 151 -8.96 -8.23 10.78
C SER A 151 -7.62 -8.96 10.75
N ARG A 152 -6.82 -8.75 9.70
CA ARG A 152 -5.49 -9.32 9.52
C ARG A 152 -4.38 -8.45 10.12
N ILE A 153 -4.73 -7.26 10.64
CA ILE A 153 -3.79 -6.33 11.27
C ILE A 153 -3.91 -6.43 12.78
N ASP A 154 -2.86 -6.89 13.46
CA ASP A 154 -2.84 -6.94 14.92
C ASP A 154 -2.56 -5.55 15.49
N VAL A 155 -3.59 -4.95 16.06
CA VAL A 155 -3.54 -3.64 16.73
C VAL A 155 -3.60 -3.74 18.26
N LYS A 156 -3.61 -4.98 18.79
CA LYS A 156 -3.72 -5.20 20.24
C LYS A 156 -2.56 -4.58 20.98
N GLY A 157 -2.89 -3.83 22.04
CA GLY A 157 -1.89 -3.19 22.89
C GLY A 157 -1.21 -1.96 22.26
N ARG A 158 -1.56 -1.59 21.03
CA ARG A 158 -1.01 -0.38 20.40
C ARG A 158 -1.67 0.89 20.94
N PRO A 159 -0.91 1.98 21.16
CA PRO A 159 -1.47 3.27 21.52
C PRO A 159 -2.48 3.79 20.49
N VAL A 160 -3.62 4.24 20.98
CA VAL A 160 -4.70 4.80 20.14
C VAL A 160 -4.75 6.30 20.34
N LYS A 161 -4.84 7.09 19.24
CA LYS A 161 -5.15 8.52 19.25
C LYS A 161 -6.53 8.75 18.61
N GLY A 162 -7.36 9.57 19.25
CA GLY A 162 -8.73 9.80 18.85
C GLY A 162 -9.73 8.99 19.67
N ASN A 163 -10.89 8.68 19.11
CA ASN A 163 -11.95 7.96 19.81
C ASN A 163 -11.73 6.43 19.74
N PRO A 164 -11.39 5.75 20.84
CA PRO A 164 -11.15 4.31 20.83
C PRO A 164 -12.36 3.49 20.34
N SER A 165 -13.58 4.02 20.47
CA SER A 165 -14.82 3.39 20.03
C SER A 165 -15.21 3.75 18.59
N ALA A 166 -14.39 4.54 17.89
CA ALA A 166 -14.68 4.94 16.51
C ALA A 166 -14.77 3.72 15.59
N LYS A 167 -15.73 3.79 14.65
CA LYS A 167 -15.89 2.75 13.61
C LYS A 167 -14.87 2.89 12.49
N VAL A 168 -14.33 4.08 12.28
CA VAL A 168 -13.28 4.31 11.28
C VAL A 168 -11.92 4.25 11.97
N THR A 169 -11.10 3.33 11.47
CA THR A 169 -9.75 3.08 11.97
C THR A 169 -8.73 3.40 10.90
N ILE A 170 -7.75 4.22 11.25
CA ILE A 170 -6.54 4.44 10.47
C ILE A 170 -5.42 3.62 11.12
N VAL A 171 -4.85 2.67 10.40
CA VAL A 171 -3.59 2.02 10.78
C VAL A 171 -2.51 2.56 9.85
N ASN A 172 -1.47 3.18 10.42
CA ASN A 172 -0.34 3.71 9.67
C ASN A 172 0.92 2.89 9.99
N PHE A 173 1.48 2.23 8.99
CA PHE A 173 2.81 1.66 9.06
C PHE A 173 3.81 2.80 8.89
N ASP A 174 4.50 3.11 9.98
CA ASP A 174 5.26 4.33 10.18
C ASP A 174 6.74 4.07 10.43
N ASP A 175 7.54 5.06 10.06
CA ASP A 175 8.98 5.12 10.35
C ASP A 175 9.31 6.51 10.88
N PHE A 176 9.72 6.59 12.13
CA PHE A 176 10.02 7.86 12.80
C PHE A 176 11.12 8.69 12.14
N GLN A 177 11.98 8.06 11.32
CA GLN A 177 13.03 8.78 10.59
C GLN A 177 12.61 9.16 9.18
N CYS A 178 11.54 8.59 8.64
CA CYS A 178 11.11 8.83 7.28
C CYS A 178 10.54 10.25 7.11
N PRO A 179 11.06 11.08 6.19
CA PRO A 179 10.55 12.43 5.98
C PRO A 179 9.13 12.47 5.39
N PHE A 180 8.74 11.42 4.68
CA PHE A 180 7.36 11.29 4.18
C PHE A 180 6.39 10.93 5.31
N CYS A 181 6.83 10.17 6.33
CA CYS A 181 6.06 9.93 7.54
C CYS A 181 5.84 11.21 8.34
N SER A 182 6.88 12.03 8.51
CA SER A 182 6.77 13.35 9.14
C SER A 182 5.73 14.22 8.42
N ARG A 183 5.74 14.26 7.08
CA ARG A 183 4.76 14.99 6.29
C ARG A 183 3.35 14.45 6.48
N MET A 184 3.18 13.13 6.45
CA MET A 184 1.89 12.48 6.64
C MET A 184 1.34 12.73 8.04
N HIS A 185 2.20 12.66 9.07
CA HIS A 185 1.88 12.96 10.45
C HIS A 185 1.32 14.39 10.58
N SER A 186 2.03 15.39 10.02
CA SER A 186 1.55 16.77 10.01
C SER A 186 0.23 16.92 9.25
N THR A 187 0.10 16.32 8.05
CA THR A 187 -1.16 16.35 7.30
C THR A 187 -2.31 15.79 8.12
N LEU A 188 -2.09 14.64 8.77
CA LEU A 188 -3.12 13.96 9.55
C LEU A 188 -3.47 14.75 10.81
N PHE A 189 -2.48 15.14 11.65
CA PHE A 189 -2.75 15.67 12.98
C PHE A 189 -2.91 17.18 13.03
N ASP A 190 -2.17 17.94 12.24
CA ASP A 190 -2.28 19.39 12.24
C ASP A 190 -3.51 19.88 11.47
N ASN A 191 -3.90 19.17 10.39
CA ASN A 191 -4.95 19.63 9.49
C ASN A 191 -6.25 18.83 9.61
N VAL A 192 -6.19 17.49 9.55
CA VAL A 192 -7.38 16.64 9.38
C VAL A 192 -7.96 16.20 10.70
N PHE A 193 -7.13 15.72 11.63
CA PHE A 193 -7.55 15.05 12.84
C PHE A 193 -8.53 15.85 13.69
N LYS A 194 -8.32 17.16 13.85
CA LYS A 194 -9.18 18.04 14.64
C LYS A 194 -10.66 18.05 14.19
N ASP A 195 -10.90 17.82 12.90
CA ASP A 195 -12.25 17.79 12.34
C ASP A 195 -12.92 16.42 12.51
N TYR A 196 -12.14 15.35 12.65
CA TYR A 196 -12.60 13.97 12.69
C TYR A 196 -12.35 13.25 14.03
N ALA A 197 -11.72 13.88 15.02
CA ALA A 197 -11.18 13.23 16.22
C ALA A 197 -12.17 12.36 17.01
N ASP A 198 -13.46 12.73 17.04
CA ASP A 198 -14.53 11.98 17.68
C ASP A 198 -15.05 10.79 16.85
N LYS A 199 -14.72 10.73 15.56
CA LYS A 199 -15.22 9.78 14.56
C LYS A 199 -14.19 8.77 14.10
N ILE A 200 -12.91 9.04 14.34
CA ILE A 200 -11.79 8.19 13.92
C ILE A 200 -10.91 7.77 15.09
N LYS A 201 -10.21 6.69 14.91
CA LYS A 201 -9.06 6.30 15.73
C LYS A 201 -7.86 6.04 14.85
N VAL A 202 -6.70 6.45 15.34
CA VAL A 202 -5.41 6.29 14.65
C VAL A 202 -4.51 5.40 15.48
N ILE A 203 -3.86 4.46 14.82
CA ILE A 203 -2.93 3.50 15.40
C ILE A 203 -1.69 3.47 14.53
N TYR A 204 -0.52 3.60 15.15
CA TYR A 204 0.74 3.44 14.44
C TYR A 204 1.28 2.02 14.61
N LYS A 205 1.76 1.46 13.52
CA LYS A 205 2.51 0.21 13.42
C LYS A 205 3.94 0.53 13.02
N ASP A 206 4.90 -0.09 13.65
CA ASP A 206 6.30 0.16 13.38
C ASP A 206 6.72 -0.52 12.07
N TYR A 207 7.32 0.26 11.17
CA TYR A 207 7.91 -0.25 9.94
C TYR A 207 9.19 0.53 9.57
N PRO A 208 10.24 0.48 10.45
CA PRO A 208 11.49 1.19 10.21
C PRO A 208 12.23 0.63 8.99
N LEU A 209 12.59 1.51 8.06
CA LEU A 209 13.38 1.18 6.87
C LEU A 209 14.87 1.15 7.22
N VAL A 210 15.28 0.15 7.99
CA VAL A 210 16.59 0.08 8.68
C VAL A 210 17.81 0.18 7.76
N GLU A 211 17.64 -0.15 6.47
CA GLU A 211 18.72 -0.07 5.47
C GLU A 211 19.10 1.39 5.13
N ILE A 212 18.15 2.33 5.27
CA ILE A 212 18.33 3.73 4.91
C ILE A 212 18.08 4.68 6.08
N HIS A 213 17.45 4.22 7.15
CA HIS A 213 17.07 5.01 8.33
C HIS A 213 17.75 4.45 9.60
N PRO A 214 19.00 4.84 9.88
CA PRO A 214 19.86 4.19 10.88
C PRO A 214 19.40 4.31 12.32
N TRP A 215 18.49 5.27 12.67
CA TRP A 215 17.99 5.40 14.03
C TRP A 215 16.49 5.05 14.18
N ALA A 216 15.81 4.69 13.07
CA ALA A 216 14.38 4.42 13.10
C ALA A 216 13.99 3.24 13.99
N MET A 217 14.77 2.16 13.99
CA MET A 217 14.56 1.00 14.86
C MET A 217 14.65 1.39 16.34
N HIS A 218 15.67 2.15 16.71
CA HIS A 218 15.86 2.62 18.09
C HIS A 218 14.68 3.49 18.56
N ALA A 219 14.23 4.43 17.73
CA ALA A 219 13.09 5.27 18.02
C ALA A 219 11.78 4.46 18.15
N ALA A 220 11.57 3.44 17.32
CA ALA A 220 10.41 2.56 17.42
C ALA A 220 10.40 1.79 18.74
N ILE A 221 11.54 1.28 19.19
CA ILE A 221 11.66 0.58 20.48
C ILE A 221 11.35 1.52 21.64
N ASP A 222 11.97 2.69 21.69
CA ASP A 222 11.75 3.66 22.77
C ASP A 222 10.31 4.16 22.80
N GLY A 223 9.72 4.42 21.63
CA GLY A 223 8.30 4.75 21.52
C GLY A 223 7.42 3.62 22.08
N ASN A 224 7.70 2.37 21.75
CA ASN A 224 6.97 1.22 22.29
C ASN A 224 7.09 1.10 23.80
N CYS A 225 8.29 1.34 24.37
CA CYS A 225 8.50 1.36 25.83
C CYS A 225 7.63 2.42 26.54
N LEU A 226 7.42 3.57 25.91
CA LEU A 226 6.47 4.58 26.42
C LEU A 226 5.03 4.10 26.27
N GLY A 227 4.69 3.56 25.10
CA GLY A 227 3.34 3.10 24.76
C GLY A 227 2.82 1.98 25.64
N GLU A 228 3.70 1.09 26.12
CA GLU A 228 3.38 0.03 27.08
C GLU A 228 2.89 0.57 28.42
N GLN A 229 3.32 1.78 28.80
CA GLN A 229 2.93 2.41 30.07
C GLN A 229 1.79 3.43 29.88
N ASN A 230 1.85 4.22 28.78
CA ASN A 230 0.92 5.32 28.61
C ASN A 230 0.78 5.73 27.14
N ALA A 231 -0.40 5.61 26.56
CA ALA A 231 -0.65 6.00 25.18
C ALA A 231 -0.42 7.49 24.89
N PRO A 232 -0.85 8.45 25.74
CA PRO A 232 -0.49 9.86 25.57
C PRO A 232 1.01 10.13 25.51
N ALA A 233 1.83 9.47 26.33
CA ALA A 233 3.28 9.63 26.30
C ALA A 233 3.89 9.16 24.96
N TYR A 234 3.40 8.05 24.42
CA TYR A 234 3.78 7.58 23.08
C TYR A 234 3.45 8.62 22.02
N TRP A 235 2.25 9.19 22.06
CA TRP A 235 1.81 10.14 21.06
C TRP A 235 2.55 11.47 21.13
N ASP A 236 2.85 11.98 22.34
CA ASP A 236 3.67 13.18 22.52
C ASP A 236 5.11 12.95 21.99
N PHE A 237 5.65 11.75 22.19
CA PHE A 237 6.93 11.33 21.63
C PHE A 237 6.88 11.29 20.09
N ALA A 238 5.84 10.68 19.52
CA ALA A 238 5.64 10.59 18.07
C ALA A 238 5.48 11.98 17.43
N ASP A 239 4.64 12.82 18.02
CA ASP A 239 4.40 14.21 17.57
C ASP A 239 5.73 14.99 17.55
N TYR A 240 6.54 14.87 18.62
CA TYR A 240 7.79 15.58 18.71
C TYR A 240 8.84 15.09 17.70
N ILE A 241 9.01 13.77 17.57
CA ILE A 241 9.98 13.20 16.61
C ILE A 241 9.65 13.62 15.19
N HIS A 242 8.39 13.45 14.76
CA HIS A 242 7.99 13.82 13.39
C HIS A 242 8.18 15.31 13.10
N ALA A 243 7.94 16.17 14.08
CA ALA A 243 8.18 17.61 13.95
C ALA A 243 9.67 17.98 13.94
N ASN A 244 10.54 17.17 14.55
CA ASN A 244 11.93 17.53 14.86
C ASN A 244 12.98 16.51 14.39
N GLN A 245 12.73 15.76 13.29
CA GLN A 245 13.64 14.72 12.80
C GLN A 245 15.10 15.17 12.67
N LYS A 246 15.33 16.43 12.23
CA LYS A 246 16.69 17.00 12.10
C LYS A 246 17.41 17.14 13.44
N LEU A 247 16.68 17.49 14.51
CA LEU A 247 17.23 17.58 15.85
C LEU A 247 17.56 16.19 16.39
N MET A 248 16.68 15.23 16.12
CA MET A 248 16.89 13.83 16.54
C MET A 248 18.12 13.20 15.86
N ALA A 249 18.36 13.52 14.59
CA ALA A 249 19.48 12.96 13.83
C ALA A 249 20.87 13.25 14.45
N GLY A 250 21.04 14.38 15.17
CA GLY A 250 22.32 14.77 15.74
C GLY A 250 23.43 14.87 14.69
N LYS A 251 24.68 14.70 15.12
CA LYS A 251 25.86 14.69 14.24
C LYS A 251 26.39 13.28 13.94
N SER A 252 25.92 12.29 14.67
CA SER A 252 26.28 10.88 14.55
C SER A 252 25.11 9.97 14.94
N LYS A 253 25.21 8.68 14.62
CA LYS A 253 24.23 7.69 15.06
C LYS A 253 24.12 7.63 16.59
N THR A 254 25.23 7.76 17.30
CA THR A 254 25.27 7.78 18.77
C THR A 254 24.52 9.01 19.31
N ASP A 255 24.74 10.19 18.72
CA ASP A 255 24.01 11.40 19.11
C ASP A 255 22.52 11.23 18.87
N ALA A 256 22.13 10.64 17.74
CA ALA A 256 20.74 10.38 17.45
C ALA A 256 20.07 9.48 18.51
N PHE A 257 20.71 8.39 18.87
CA PHE A 257 20.21 7.49 19.92
C PHE A 257 20.07 8.22 21.24
N GLN A 258 21.07 9.00 21.65
CA GLN A 258 21.04 9.76 22.88
C GLN A 258 19.92 10.82 22.88
N ASN A 259 19.68 11.49 21.76
CA ASN A 259 18.60 12.46 21.63
C ASN A 259 17.23 11.79 21.77
N ILE A 260 17.05 10.60 21.17
CA ILE A 260 15.83 9.81 21.24
C ILE A 260 15.59 9.31 22.68
N ASP A 261 16.61 8.74 23.32
CA ASP A 261 16.54 8.31 24.73
C ASP A 261 16.16 9.47 25.66
N ASN A 262 16.76 10.65 25.45
CA ASN A 262 16.47 11.83 26.26
C ASN A 262 15.01 12.29 26.05
N LEU A 263 14.53 12.29 24.82
CA LEU A 263 13.13 12.61 24.52
C LEU A 263 12.19 11.61 25.20
N ALA A 264 12.49 10.31 25.13
CA ALA A 264 11.65 9.29 25.79
C ALA A 264 11.60 9.51 27.31
N LYS A 265 12.73 9.82 27.95
CA LYS A 265 12.81 10.15 29.37
C LYS A 265 12.03 11.43 29.72
N GLU A 266 12.10 12.45 28.87
CA GLU A 266 11.35 13.69 29.02
C GLU A 266 9.83 13.42 28.97
N GLN A 267 9.38 12.62 28.00
CA GLN A 267 7.96 12.27 27.91
C GLN A 267 7.50 11.42 29.10
N ALA A 268 8.33 10.50 29.56
CA ALA A 268 8.05 9.71 30.75
C ALA A 268 7.90 10.60 32.00
N GLN A 269 8.78 11.57 32.17
CA GLN A 269 8.71 12.54 33.28
C GLN A 269 7.44 13.38 33.18
N LYS A 270 7.12 13.92 31.99
CA LYS A 270 5.93 14.70 31.73
C LYS A 270 4.63 13.96 32.11
N HIS A 271 4.57 12.67 31.78
CA HIS A 271 3.43 11.80 32.02
C HIS A 271 3.50 11.00 33.32
N GLN A 272 4.52 11.26 34.17
CA GLN A 272 4.70 10.62 35.48
C GLN A 272 4.76 9.08 35.40
N LEU A 273 5.47 8.57 34.38
CA LEU A 273 5.65 7.14 34.18
C LEU A 273 6.71 6.55 35.14
N ASP A 274 6.70 5.24 35.27
CA ASP A 274 7.72 4.50 36.00
C ASP A 274 9.07 4.56 35.25
N ALA A 275 9.97 5.39 35.77
CA ALA A 275 11.28 5.63 35.15
C ALA A 275 12.17 4.38 35.11
N ASP A 276 12.08 3.51 36.12
CA ASP A 276 12.87 2.29 36.19
C ASP A 276 12.39 1.27 35.15
N LYS A 277 11.07 1.14 34.97
CA LYS A 277 10.48 0.31 33.91
C LYS A 277 10.87 0.82 32.53
N LEU A 278 10.76 2.13 32.29
CA LEU A 278 11.18 2.72 31.02
C LEU A 278 12.65 2.43 30.75
N GLN A 279 13.52 2.72 31.72
CA GLN A 279 14.97 2.49 31.59
C GLN A 279 15.29 1.02 31.30
N ALA A 280 14.65 0.10 32.01
CA ALA A 280 14.83 -1.33 31.80
C ALA A 280 14.35 -1.80 30.41
N CYS A 281 13.26 -1.24 29.90
CA CYS A 281 12.74 -1.51 28.57
C CYS A 281 13.71 -0.99 27.50
N MET A 282 14.08 0.28 27.54
CA MET A 282 14.97 0.92 26.59
C MET A 282 16.36 0.25 26.55
N GLN A 283 16.90 -0.16 27.71
CA GLN A 283 18.22 -0.84 27.76
C GLN A 283 18.23 -2.20 27.08
N LYS A 284 17.11 -2.92 27.05
CA LYS A 284 17.02 -4.23 26.37
C LYS A 284 17.17 -4.11 24.87
N GLN A 285 16.74 -3.00 24.27
CA GLN A 285 16.67 -2.79 22.82
C GLN A 285 16.10 -4.02 22.11
N ASP A 286 14.96 -4.51 22.63
CA ASP A 286 14.29 -5.70 22.08
C ASP A 286 13.54 -5.35 20.81
N GLU A 287 14.10 -5.78 19.69
CA GLU A 287 13.52 -5.54 18.35
C GLU A 287 12.34 -6.46 18.02
N SER A 288 12.00 -7.42 18.86
CA SER A 288 11.06 -8.51 18.51
C SER A 288 9.69 -7.98 18.10
N ALA A 289 9.12 -7.05 18.86
CA ALA A 289 7.81 -6.44 18.56
C ALA A 289 7.83 -5.62 17.26
N VAL A 290 8.89 -4.82 17.07
CA VAL A 290 9.07 -4.02 15.85
C VAL A 290 9.22 -4.92 14.63
N ARG A 291 10.05 -5.96 14.70
CA ARG A 291 10.23 -6.93 13.61
C ARG A 291 8.97 -7.74 13.31
N ALA A 292 8.16 -8.06 14.34
CA ALA A 292 6.86 -8.69 14.13
C ALA A 292 5.92 -7.77 13.35
N SER A 293 5.90 -6.47 13.69
CA SER A 293 5.13 -5.45 12.95
C SER A 293 5.59 -5.30 11.50
N MET A 294 6.92 -5.27 11.26
CA MET A 294 7.47 -5.26 9.90
C MET A 294 7.06 -6.50 9.10
N THR A 295 7.18 -7.69 9.70
CA THR A 295 6.78 -8.95 9.05
C THR A 295 5.29 -8.98 8.70
N GLU A 296 4.45 -8.40 9.56
CA GLU A 296 3.02 -8.25 9.28
C GLU A 296 2.79 -7.28 8.12
N GLY A 297 3.46 -6.12 8.13
CA GLY A 297 3.44 -5.18 7.02
C GLY A 297 3.83 -5.84 5.69
N ASP A 298 4.92 -6.62 5.68
CA ASP A 298 5.36 -7.36 4.48
C ASP A 298 4.26 -8.27 3.94
N LYS A 299 3.56 -9.01 4.83
CA LYS A 299 2.43 -9.90 4.44
C LYS A 299 1.24 -9.13 3.88
N LEU A 300 1.06 -7.88 4.29
CA LEU A 300 0.03 -6.97 3.79
C LEU A 300 0.49 -6.22 2.53
N GLY A 301 1.72 -6.46 2.08
CA GLY A 301 2.32 -5.83 0.91
C GLY A 301 2.83 -4.41 1.18
N VAL A 302 3.05 -4.02 2.43
CA VAL A 302 3.75 -2.78 2.76
C VAL A 302 5.20 -2.90 2.31
N ASP A 303 5.65 -1.97 1.49
CA ASP A 303 7.01 -1.91 0.91
C ASP A 303 7.66 -0.53 1.06
N SER A 304 6.92 0.40 1.61
CA SER A 304 7.34 1.79 1.81
C SER A 304 6.55 2.44 2.93
N THR A 305 7.10 3.54 3.47
CA THR A 305 6.46 4.31 4.54
C THR A 305 6.27 5.78 4.14
N PRO A 306 5.18 6.40 4.60
CA PRO A 306 4.07 5.80 5.34
C PRO A 306 3.20 4.93 4.43
N THR A 307 2.57 3.88 4.97
CA THR A 307 1.47 3.17 4.32
C THR A 307 0.29 3.13 5.29
N LEU A 308 -0.83 3.72 4.88
CA LEU A 308 -2.04 3.80 5.69
C LEU A 308 -3.06 2.78 5.22
N PHE A 309 -3.80 2.22 6.17
CA PHE A 309 -5.02 1.47 5.93
C PHE A 309 -6.18 2.18 6.64
N ILE A 310 -7.15 2.66 5.87
CA ILE A 310 -8.36 3.32 6.38
C ILE A 310 -9.51 2.36 6.19
N ASN A 311 -9.95 1.70 7.26
CA ASN A 311 -10.92 0.60 7.20
C ASN A 311 -10.62 -0.43 6.08
N GLY A 312 -9.34 -0.67 5.80
CA GLY A 312 -8.87 -1.63 4.79
C GLY A 312 -8.51 -1.02 3.43
N GLU A 313 -8.95 0.19 3.11
CA GLU A 313 -8.49 0.90 1.92
C GLU A 313 -7.03 1.35 2.12
N ARG A 314 -6.13 0.96 1.20
CA ARG A 314 -4.70 1.19 1.32
C ARG A 314 -4.27 2.47 0.61
N PHE A 315 -3.46 3.28 1.29
CA PHE A 315 -2.81 4.48 0.78
C PHE A 315 -1.30 4.37 1.00
N THR A 316 -0.52 4.58 -0.05
CA THR A 316 0.95 4.48 0.00
C THR A 316 1.59 5.85 -0.17
N GLY A 317 2.54 6.18 0.72
CA GLY A 317 3.20 7.47 0.75
C GLY A 317 2.40 8.57 1.47
N ALA A 318 2.96 9.75 1.52
CA ALA A 318 2.29 10.93 2.10
C ALA A 318 1.24 11.45 1.10
N VAL A 319 -0.01 11.08 1.32
CA VAL A 319 -1.13 11.52 0.47
C VAL A 319 -1.53 12.96 0.77
N PRO A 320 -2.09 13.69 -0.22
CA PRO A 320 -2.62 15.03 -0.01
C PRO A 320 -3.78 15.05 1.00
N GLU A 321 -3.95 16.17 1.70
CA GLU A 321 -5.04 16.36 2.67
C GLU A 321 -6.42 16.08 2.06
N SER A 322 -6.68 16.55 0.84
CA SER A 322 -7.95 16.34 0.14
C SER A 322 -8.26 14.86 -0.12
N GLU A 323 -7.24 14.08 -0.45
CA GLU A 323 -7.37 12.64 -0.66
C GLU A 323 -7.66 11.91 0.66
N LEU A 324 -6.94 12.28 1.72
CA LEU A 324 -7.16 11.74 3.06
C LEU A 324 -8.59 12.04 3.57
N ARG A 325 -9.07 13.28 3.40
CA ARG A 325 -10.43 13.67 3.76
C ARG A 325 -11.47 12.88 2.97
N ALA A 326 -11.29 12.76 1.66
CA ALA A 326 -12.19 11.99 0.81
C ALA A 326 -12.26 10.50 1.21
N ALA A 327 -11.13 9.91 1.61
CA ALA A 327 -11.08 8.54 2.10
C ALA A 327 -11.82 8.39 3.44
N LEU A 328 -11.61 9.32 4.37
CA LEU A 328 -12.32 9.32 5.66
C LEU A 328 -13.82 9.50 5.49
N ASP A 329 -14.26 10.39 4.61
CA ASP A 329 -15.69 10.61 4.33
C ASP A 329 -16.34 9.35 3.74
N ARG A 330 -15.65 8.63 2.83
CA ARG A 330 -16.11 7.33 2.33
C ARG A 330 -16.23 6.30 3.46
N ALA A 331 -15.18 6.13 4.26
CA ALA A 331 -15.17 5.17 5.36
C ALA A 331 -16.25 5.46 6.41
N LEU A 332 -16.52 6.74 6.69
CA LEU A 332 -17.64 7.15 7.56
C LEU A 332 -18.98 6.78 6.95
N ALA A 333 -19.20 7.09 5.67
CA ALA A 333 -20.46 6.77 4.97
C ALA A 333 -20.70 5.24 4.95
N GLU A 334 -19.69 4.43 4.66
CA GLU A 334 -19.76 2.97 4.68
C GLU A 334 -20.07 2.40 6.08
N SER A 335 -19.61 3.09 7.13
CA SER A 335 -19.94 2.74 8.54
C SER A 335 -21.26 3.32 9.04
N GLY A 336 -22.05 3.97 8.16
CA GLY A 336 -23.33 4.59 8.49
C GLY A 336 -23.21 5.90 9.28
N GLN A 337 -22.08 6.59 9.16
CA GLN A 337 -21.82 7.87 9.84
C GLN A 337 -21.74 9.00 8.81
N GLN A 338 -22.03 10.23 9.26
CA GLN A 338 -21.88 11.42 8.42
C GLN A 338 -20.50 12.03 8.58
N ALA A 339 -19.96 12.55 7.48
CA ALA A 339 -18.76 13.40 7.50
C ALA A 339 -18.97 14.63 8.40
N PRO A 340 -17.91 15.17 9.02
CA PRO A 340 -18.00 16.40 9.79
C PRO A 340 -18.49 17.56 8.91
N ALA A 341 -19.33 18.44 9.46
CA ALA A 341 -19.87 19.60 8.71
C ALA A 341 -18.76 20.54 8.20
N ASN A 342 -17.61 20.56 8.89
CA ASN A 342 -16.45 21.40 8.58
C ASN A 342 -15.46 20.72 7.59
N ALA A 343 -15.73 19.49 7.18
CA ALA A 343 -14.88 18.76 6.22
C ALA A 343 -15.02 19.28 4.77
N LYS A 344 -15.76 20.35 4.54
CA LYS A 344 -15.90 20.95 3.21
C LYS A 344 -14.62 21.69 2.84
N ASN A 345 -14.04 21.26 1.74
CA ASN A 345 -12.89 21.77 0.99
C ASN A 345 -12.71 23.30 1.02
#